data_be5533c60dd0f603282598d68b18f18c
#
_entry.id   be5533c60dd0f603282598d68b18f18c
#
_cell.length_a   1.000
_cell.length_b   1.000
_cell.length_c   1.000
_cell.angle_alpha   90.00
_cell.angle_beta   90.00
_cell.angle_gamma   90.00
#
_symmetry.space_group_name_H-M   'P 1'
#
loop_
_entity.id
_entity.type
_entity.pdbx_description
1 polymer ?
#
loop_
_entity_poly.entity_id
_entity_poly.type
_entity_poly.pdbx_seq_one_letter_code
_entity_poly.pdbx_strand_id
1 'polypeptide(L)'
;MILHFCPRSDWEGSPDPYVAPSLGDEGFIHCSSRDQVARVATAIDPGRDDLVLLCLDESSLPVTWEDCYELGEEFPHVYGPIPHAAVAAVVPFPSESDGSYSLPDELA
;
A
#
# COMPACT_ATOMS: atom_id res chain seq x y z
N MET A 1 -11.41 -2.93 3.08
CA MET A 1 -10.35 -1.91 3.03
C MET A 1 -9.03 -2.59 2.68
N ILE A 2 -8.32 -2.04 1.71
CA ILE A 2 -6.98 -2.48 1.35
C ILE A 2 -5.98 -1.36 1.64
N LEU A 3 -4.70 -1.70 1.71
CA LEU A 3 -3.66 -0.78 2.15
C LEU A 3 -2.54 -0.71 1.11
N HIS A 4 -2.03 0.51 0.88
CA HIS A 4 -0.87 0.73 0.03
C HIS A 4 0.16 1.53 0.83
N PHE A 5 1.41 1.04 0.92
CA PHE A 5 2.45 1.80 1.59
C PHE A 5 3.33 2.52 0.58
N CYS A 6 3.72 3.74 0.91
CA CYS A 6 4.61 4.55 0.10
C CYS A 6 5.34 5.56 0.97
N PRO A 7 6.45 6.13 0.48
CA PRO A 7 7.07 7.26 1.18
C PRO A 7 6.06 8.41 1.33
N ARG A 8 6.08 9.05 2.50
CA ARG A 8 5.20 10.19 2.77
C ARG A 8 5.33 11.27 1.70
N SER A 9 6.55 11.52 1.23
CA SER A 9 6.80 12.54 0.21
C SER A 9 6.12 12.23 -1.12
N ASP A 10 5.98 10.94 -1.46
CA ASP A 10 5.29 10.55 -2.70
C ASP A 10 3.81 10.86 -2.61
N TRP A 11 3.20 10.61 -1.46
CA TRP A 11 1.79 10.94 -1.25
C TRP A 11 1.57 12.45 -1.19
N GLU A 12 2.37 13.16 -0.37
CA GLU A 12 2.20 14.61 -0.18
C GLU A 12 2.49 15.41 -1.44
N GLY A 13 3.40 14.93 -2.28
CA GLY A 13 3.73 15.56 -3.55
C GLY A 13 2.84 15.10 -4.71
N SER A 14 1.91 14.19 -4.47
CA SER A 14 1.09 13.62 -5.54
C SER A 14 -0.02 14.56 -5.96
N PRO A 15 -0.21 14.77 -7.28
CA PRO A 15 -1.46 15.33 -7.76
C PRO A 15 -2.59 14.32 -7.57
N ASP A 16 -3.82 14.74 -7.85
CA ASP A 16 -4.98 13.86 -7.85
C ASP A 16 -5.27 13.47 -9.31
N PRO A 17 -5.24 12.19 -9.69
CA PRO A 17 -5.11 11.01 -8.83
C PRO A 17 -3.66 10.65 -8.45
N TYR A 18 -3.51 9.86 -7.40
CA TYR A 18 -2.22 9.31 -7.01
C TYR A 18 -1.82 8.18 -7.94
N VAL A 19 -0.58 8.20 -8.40
CA VAL A 19 -0.02 7.16 -9.27
C VAL A 19 1.28 6.65 -8.67
N ALA A 20 1.31 5.36 -8.31
CA ALA A 20 2.54 4.72 -7.87
C ALA A 20 3.37 4.31 -9.09
N PRO A 21 4.72 4.24 -8.97
CA PRO A 21 5.59 3.84 -10.08
C PRO A 21 5.22 2.51 -10.72
N SER A 22 4.75 1.54 -9.92
CA SER A 22 4.41 0.22 -10.44
C SER A 22 3.26 0.24 -11.45
N LEU A 23 2.40 1.27 -11.43
CA LEU A 23 1.33 1.36 -12.42
C LEU A 23 1.90 1.48 -13.84
N GLY A 24 2.95 2.28 -14.02
CA GLY A 24 3.62 2.39 -15.31
C GLY A 24 4.48 1.18 -15.65
N ASP A 25 5.13 0.59 -14.64
CA ASP A 25 6.09 -0.49 -14.85
C ASP A 25 5.41 -1.86 -15.00
N GLU A 26 4.35 -2.11 -14.23
CA GLU A 26 3.71 -3.44 -14.15
C GLU A 26 2.23 -3.40 -14.53
N GLY A 27 1.64 -2.24 -14.67
CA GLY A 27 0.24 -2.08 -15.05
C GLY A 27 -0.73 -2.05 -13.88
N PHE A 28 -0.24 -2.11 -12.64
CA PHE A 28 -1.08 -2.05 -11.45
C PHE A 28 -0.31 -1.49 -10.26
N ILE A 29 -1.05 -1.04 -9.25
CA ILE A 29 -0.49 -0.56 -7.99
C ILE A 29 -0.60 -1.68 -6.96
N HIS A 30 0.54 -2.00 -6.32
CA HIS A 30 0.60 -3.04 -5.29
C HIS A 30 -0.11 -2.59 -4.02
N CYS A 31 -1.00 -3.43 -3.51
CA CYS A 31 -1.67 -3.22 -2.24
C CYS A 31 -1.63 -4.50 -1.41
N SER A 32 -2.08 -4.41 -0.16
CA SER A 32 -2.09 -5.53 0.78
C SER A 32 -3.33 -5.44 1.66
N SER A 33 -3.73 -6.57 2.21
CA SER A 33 -4.71 -6.59 3.29
C SER A 33 -4.04 -6.17 4.60
N ARG A 34 -4.84 -6.01 5.66
CA ARG A 34 -4.31 -5.76 7.01
C ARG A 34 -3.39 -6.87 7.49
N ASP A 35 -3.68 -8.10 7.12
CA ASP A 35 -2.87 -9.26 7.54
C ASP A 35 -1.57 -9.39 6.76
N GLN A 36 -1.47 -8.74 5.61
CA GLN A 36 -0.33 -8.89 4.70
C GLN A 36 0.67 -7.74 4.79
N VAL A 37 0.21 -6.52 5.08
CA VAL A 37 0.99 -5.31 4.82
C VAL A 37 2.31 -5.25 5.60
N ALA A 38 2.30 -5.62 6.87
CA ALA A 38 3.51 -5.53 7.69
C ALA A 38 4.58 -6.50 7.20
N ARG A 39 4.17 -7.71 6.86
CA ARG A 39 5.08 -8.75 6.35
C ARG A 39 5.65 -8.34 4.98
N VAL A 40 4.82 -7.82 4.10
CA VAL A 40 5.25 -7.39 2.77
C VAL A 40 6.23 -6.22 2.88
N ALA A 41 5.91 -5.21 3.68
CA ALA A 41 6.78 -4.05 3.85
C ALA A 41 8.13 -4.44 4.47
N THR A 42 8.12 -5.36 5.42
CA THR A 42 9.35 -5.87 6.05
C THR A 42 10.25 -6.56 5.02
N ALA A 43 9.66 -7.29 4.08
CA ALA A 43 10.42 -7.99 3.05
C ALA A 43 10.97 -7.04 1.97
N ILE A 44 10.20 -6.03 1.61
CA ILE A 44 10.51 -5.18 0.44
C ILE A 44 11.30 -3.93 0.83
N ASP A 45 10.93 -3.29 1.94
CA ASP A 45 11.42 -1.94 2.28
C ASP A 45 11.74 -1.82 3.77
N PRO A 46 12.57 -2.71 4.35
CA PRO A 46 12.81 -2.69 5.78
C PRO A 46 13.52 -1.41 6.24
N GLY A 47 13.25 -1.00 7.47
CA GLY A 47 14.04 0.04 8.14
C GLY A 47 13.78 1.46 7.72
N ARG A 48 12.62 1.77 7.09
CA ARG A 48 12.29 3.14 6.70
C ARG A 48 11.38 3.78 7.73
N ASP A 49 11.65 5.06 8.03
CA ASP A 49 10.84 5.84 8.97
C ASP A 49 9.85 6.78 8.26
N ASP A 50 9.91 6.85 6.92
CA ASP A 50 9.17 7.82 6.13
C ASP A 50 7.95 7.24 5.41
N LEU A 51 7.57 6.00 5.70
CA LEU A 51 6.42 5.38 5.05
C LEU A 51 5.09 5.81 5.68
N VAL A 52 4.07 5.86 4.83
CA VAL A 52 2.67 5.98 5.26
C VAL A 52 1.87 4.85 4.65
N LEU A 53 0.73 4.54 5.28
CA LEU A 53 -0.28 3.65 4.72
C LEU A 53 -1.43 4.47 4.19
N LEU A 54 -1.75 4.27 2.92
CA LEU A 54 -2.98 4.78 2.34
C LEU A 54 -4.06 3.74 2.56
N CYS A 55 -5.09 4.10 3.30
CA CYS A 55 -6.23 3.22 3.57
C CYS A 55 -7.26 3.45 2.47
N LEU A 56 -7.45 2.44 1.62
CA LEU A 56 -8.21 2.58 0.39
C LEU A 56 -9.57 1.93 0.49
N ASP A 57 -10.57 2.63 -0.07
CA ASP A 57 -11.92 2.09 -0.27
C ASP A 57 -11.90 1.18 -1.50
N GLU A 58 -11.83 -0.12 -1.26
CA GLU A 58 -11.74 -1.12 -2.30
C GLU A 58 -12.93 -1.06 -3.27
N SER A 59 -14.12 -0.73 -2.76
CA SER A 59 -15.33 -0.73 -3.57
C SER A 59 -15.37 0.35 -4.65
N SER A 60 -14.52 1.39 -4.51
CA SER A 60 -14.47 2.49 -5.47
C SER A 60 -13.29 2.39 -6.44
N LEU A 61 -12.57 1.27 -6.44
CA LEU A 61 -11.34 1.09 -7.22
C LEU A 61 -11.41 -0.18 -8.07
N PRO A 62 -10.67 -0.20 -9.22
CA PRO A 62 -10.56 -1.41 -10.05
C PRO A 62 -9.58 -2.40 -9.43
N VAL A 63 -10.00 -3.13 -8.40
CA VAL A 63 -9.17 -4.06 -7.64
C VAL A 63 -9.34 -5.48 -8.16
N THR A 64 -8.21 -6.17 -8.36
CA THR A 64 -8.18 -7.61 -8.62
C THR A 64 -7.32 -8.28 -7.56
N TRP A 65 -7.88 -9.30 -6.90
CA TRP A 65 -7.12 -10.15 -5.98
C TRP A 65 -6.50 -11.27 -6.79
N GLU A 66 -5.17 -11.33 -6.84
CA GLU A 66 -4.49 -12.27 -7.71
C GLU A 66 -3.10 -12.64 -7.17
N ASP A 67 -2.63 -13.82 -7.53
CA ASP A 67 -1.31 -14.34 -7.17
C ASP A 67 -0.40 -14.23 -8.40
N CYS A 68 0.13 -13.03 -8.68
CA CYS A 68 0.98 -12.79 -9.83
C CYS A 68 2.36 -13.45 -9.73
N TYR A 69 2.77 -13.85 -8.53
CA TYR A 69 4.13 -14.34 -8.29
C TYR A 69 4.16 -15.83 -7.94
N GLU A 70 3.03 -16.51 -8.06
CA GLU A 70 2.92 -17.95 -7.76
C GLU A 70 3.36 -18.30 -6.34
N LEU A 71 3.03 -17.41 -5.37
CA LEU A 71 3.39 -17.58 -3.97
C LEU A 71 2.37 -18.40 -3.17
N GLY A 72 1.23 -18.77 -3.79
CA GLY A 72 0.14 -19.43 -3.10
C GLY A 72 -0.71 -18.47 -2.28
N GLU A 73 -0.61 -17.18 -2.52
CA GLU A 73 -1.33 -16.14 -1.79
C GLU A 73 -1.74 -15.02 -2.75
N GLU A 74 -3.00 -14.59 -2.64
CA GLU A 74 -3.50 -13.49 -3.46
C GLU A 74 -3.29 -12.16 -2.76
N PHE A 75 -2.90 -11.15 -3.55
CA PHE A 75 -2.77 -9.76 -3.11
C PHE A 75 -3.70 -8.88 -3.93
N PRO A 76 -4.26 -7.81 -3.33
CA PRO A 76 -5.08 -6.87 -4.09
C PRO A 76 -4.20 -5.98 -4.96
N HIS A 77 -4.51 -5.90 -6.24
CA HIS A 77 -3.82 -5.03 -7.19
C HIS A 77 -4.82 -4.03 -7.77
N VAL A 78 -4.46 -2.75 -7.76
CA VAL A 78 -5.31 -1.68 -8.30
C VAL A 78 -4.86 -1.37 -9.73
N TYR A 79 -5.75 -1.62 -10.69
CA TYR A 79 -5.46 -1.45 -12.11
C TYR A 79 -5.88 -0.06 -12.61
N GLY A 80 -5.32 0.96 -11.99
CA GLY A 80 -5.55 2.34 -12.38
C GLY A 80 -5.04 3.31 -11.33
N PRO A 81 -5.04 4.61 -11.65
CA PRO A 81 -4.72 5.63 -10.66
C PRO A 81 -5.70 5.62 -9.50
N ILE A 82 -5.26 6.10 -8.35
CA ILE A 82 -6.07 6.15 -7.13
C ILE A 82 -6.53 7.59 -6.91
N PRO A 83 -7.82 7.89 -7.13
CA PRO A 83 -8.36 9.22 -6.79
C PRO A 83 -8.17 9.49 -5.30
N HIS A 84 -7.82 10.72 -4.94
CA HIS A 84 -7.66 11.08 -3.53
C HIS A 84 -8.93 10.81 -2.73
N ALA A 85 -10.11 10.91 -3.36
CA ALA A 85 -11.38 10.61 -2.72
C ALA A 85 -11.51 9.14 -2.29
N ALA A 86 -10.74 8.23 -2.88
CA ALA A 86 -10.74 6.81 -2.49
C ALA A 86 -9.82 6.52 -1.29
N VAL A 87 -9.05 7.50 -0.85
CA VAL A 87 -8.15 7.38 0.31
C VAL A 87 -8.92 7.82 1.54
N ALA A 88 -9.35 6.86 2.35
CA ALA A 88 -10.15 7.14 3.55
C ALA A 88 -9.31 7.69 4.69
N ALA A 89 -8.03 7.30 4.76
CA ALA A 89 -7.12 7.77 5.80
C ALA A 89 -5.67 7.58 5.34
N VAL A 90 -4.77 8.38 5.92
CA VAL A 90 -3.32 8.26 5.74
C VAL A 90 -2.73 8.07 7.12
N VAL A 91 -2.07 6.93 7.34
CA VAL A 91 -1.59 6.53 8.67
C VAL A 91 -0.07 6.39 8.63
N PRO A 92 0.66 6.99 9.59
CA PRO A 92 2.11 6.77 9.67
C PRO A 92 2.44 5.28 9.82
N PHE A 93 3.51 4.86 9.14
CA PHE A 93 3.93 3.45 9.14
C PHE A 93 5.42 3.35 9.42
N PRO A 94 5.85 3.69 10.66
CA PRO A 94 7.27 3.67 11.01
C PRO A 94 7.77 2.24 11.21
N SER A 95 9.06 2.02 10.92
CA SER A 95 9.68 0.75 11.22
C SER A 95 9.97 0.60 12.71
N GLU A 96 10.03 -0.66 13.16
CA GLU A 96 10.54 -1.01 14.48
C GLU A 96 12.06 -0.90 14.50
N SER A 97 12.67 -1.02 15.70
CA SER A 97 14.10 -0.87 15.84
C SER A 97 14.91 -1.93 15.07
N ASP A 98 14.32 -3.09 14.79
CA ASP A 98 14.96 -4.16 14.01
C ASP A 98 14.72 -4.03 12.50
N GLY A 99 14.05 -2.98 12.05
CA GLY A 99 13.73 -2.74 10.64
C GLY A 99 12.45 -3.38 10.15
N SER A 100 11.75 -4.14 10.98
CA SER A 100 10.47 -4.74 10.62
C SER A 100 9.33 -3.73 10.80
N TYR A 101 8.14 -4.10 10.36
CA TYR A 101 6.93 -3.30 10.53
C TYR A 101 5.87 -4.12 11.24
N SER A 102 4.99 -3.42 11.94
CA SER A 102 3.78 -4.01 12.51
C SER A 102 2.58 -3.17 12.12
N LEU A 103 1.40 -3.80 12.10
CA LEU A 103 0.18 -3.08 11.76
C LEU A 103 -0.05 -1.98 12.80
N PRO A 104 -0.24 -0.71 12.37
CA PRO A 104 -0.54 0.37 13.32
C PRO A 104 -1.80 0.09 14.12
N ASP A 105 -1.80 0.53 15.38
CA ASP A 105 -2.94 0.30 16.28
C ASP A 105 -4.25 0.86 15.73
N GLU A 106 -4.18 1.95 14.97
CA GLU A 106 -5.36 2.57 14.36
C GLU A 106 -6.07 1.63 13.38
N LEU A 107 -5.37 0.61 12.88
CA LEU A 107 -5.90 -0.34 11.90
C LEU A 107 -6.11 -1.74 12.47
N ALA A 108 -5.73 -1.94 13.73
CA ALA A 108 -5.82 -3.25 14.37
C ALA A 108 -7.27 -3.61 14.74
#